data_49ab4dd3bc3f935cdb8a677822aea937
#
_entry.id   49ab4dd3bc3f935cdb8a677822aea937
#
_cell.length_a   1.000
_cell.length_b   1.000
_cell.length_c   1.000
_cell.angle_alpha   90.00
_cell.angle_beta   90.00
_cell.angle_gamma   90.00
#
_symmetry.space_group_name_H-M   'P 1'
#
loop_
_entity.id
_entity.type
_entity.pdbx_description
1 polymer ?
#
loop_
_entity_poly.entity_id
_entity_poly.type
_entity_poly.pdbx_seq_one_letter_code
_entity_poly.pdbx_strand_id
1 'polypeptide(L)'
;MLYENCTDRRIVKIMHTRLNSYECWPKKNVGLNFDTRLSGDDSLPDNSGDIAVQHADPELKRPSLFQVVLMNDDFTPMEFVVYVLEQFFAMNREKATQVMLNVHTKGKGICGVYTKDIAETKAALVNDFSRENQHPLLCEVEEIGNE
;
A
#
# COMPACT_ATOMS: atom_id res chain seq x y z
N MET A 1 -15.25 39.28 -23.20
CA MET A 1 -14.65 40.29 -22.32
C MET A 1 -14.31 39.61 -21.01
N LEU A 2 -12.98 39.50 -20.77
CA LEU A 2 -12.30 39.21 -19.50
C LEU A 2 -12.59 37.87 -18.80
N TYR A 3 -11.84 36.85 -19.23
CA TYR A 3 -11.44 35.72 -18.39
C TYR A 3 -10.31 36.22 -17.49
N GLU A 4 -10.57 36.48 -16.23
CA GLU A 4 -9.52 36.74 -15.26
C GLU A 4 -9.00 35.44 -14.67
N ASN A 5 -7.72 35.21 -14.94
CA ASN A 5 -6.83 34.18 -14.41
C ASN A 5 -6.84 34.15 -12.87
N CYS A 6 -7.40 33.10 -12.29
CA CYS A 6 -7.13 32.73 -10.91
C CYS A 6 -5.90 31.82 -10.83
N THR A 7 -4.73 32.42 -11.02
CA THR A 7 -3.44 31.83 -10.61
C THR A 7 -3.22 32.16 -9.14
N ASP A 8 -3.94 31.50 -8.26
CA ASP A 8 -3.60 31.58 -6.83
C ASP A 8 -2.39 30.71 -6.53
N ARG A 9 -1.21 31.34 -6.58
CA ARG A 9 0.11 30.74 -6.27
C ARG A 9 0.27 30.31 -4.81
N ARG A 10 -0.75 30.41 -3.99
CA ARG A 10 -0.66 30.08 -2.55
C ARG A 10 -0.98 28.62 -2.25
N ILE A 11 -1.74 27.95 -3.10
CA ILE A 11 -2.13 26.53 -2.88
C ILE A 11 -1.01 25.56 -3.26
N VAL A 12 -0.17 25.92 -4.23
CA VAL A 12 0.95 25.06 -4.68
C VAL A 12 2.09 24.99 -3.66
N LYS A 13 2.18 25.94 -2.74
CA LYS A 13 3.31 26.01 -1.77
C LYS A 13 3.15 25.13 -0.54
N ILE A 14 1.93 24.64 -0.28
CA ILE A 14 1.67 23.77 0.90
C ILE A 14 1.88 22.29 0.58
N MET A 15 1.79 21.89 -0.68
CA MET A 15 2.02 20.49 -1.09
C MET A 15 3.49 20.11 -1.29
N HIS A 16 4.42 21.09 -1.33
CA HIS A 16 5.84 20.82 -1.61
C HIS A 16 6.72 20.66 -0.36
N THR A 17 6.19 20.84 0.83
CA THR A 17 6.98 20.81 2.07
C THR A 17 6.87 19.52 2.88
N ARG A 18 6.13 18.51 2.42
CA ARG A 18 6.00 17.23 3.14
C ARG A 18 6.59 15.99 2.44
N LEU A 19 7.26 16.15 1.31
CA LEU A 19 7.79 15.02 0.53
C LEU A 19 9.32 14.83 0.61
N ASN A 20 10.00 15.45 1.59
CA ASN A 20 11.46 15.36 1.67
C ASN A 20 11.97 14.81 3.01
N SER A 21 11.26 13.82 3.58
CA SER A 21 11.72 13.14 4.82
C SER A 21 12.16 11.69 4.61
N TYR A 22 12.40 11.24 3.40
CA TYR A 22 12.95 9.90 3.14
C TYR A 22 14.44 9.89 2.81
N GLU A 23 15.14 10.98 3.07
CA GLU A 23 16.59 10.98 3.08
C GLU A 23 17.07 10.93 4.53
N CYS A 24 17.40 9.77 4.99
CA CYS A 24 18.53 9.45 5.88
C CYS A 24 18.42 8.01 6.38
N TRP A 25 18.63 7.07 5.47
CA TRP A 25 19.17 5.79 5.90
C TRP A 25 20.68 5.89 5.77
N PRO A 26 21.46 5.92 6.85
CA PRO A 26 22.91 5.88 6.75
C PRO A 26 23.31 4.52 6.18
N LYS A 27 23.87 4.52 4.98
CA LYS A 27 24.62 3.37 4.45
C LYS A 27 25.83 3.17 5.34
N LYS A 28 25.67 2.48 6.45
CA LYS A 28 26.81 1.96 7.18
C LYS A 28 27.36 0.79 6.37
N ASN A 29 28.44 1.07 5.65
CA ASN A 29 29.34 0.05 5.17
C ASN A 29 29.91 -0.63 6.43
N VAL A 30 29.30 -1.72 6.83
CA VAL A 30 29.90 -2.64 7.79
C VAL A 30 30.86 -3.51 6.96
N GLY A 31 32.08 -3.01 6.81
CA GLY A 31 33.19 -3.84 6.36
C GLY A 31 33.43 -4.91 7.41
N LEU A 32 32.87 -6.07 7.21
CA LEU A 32 33.25 -7.26 7.96
C LEU A 32 34.58 -7.76 7.41
N ASN A 33 35.67 -7.21 7.95
CA ASN A 33 36.97 -7.87 7.88
C ASN A 33 36.90 -9.12 8.76
N PHE A 34 36.66 -10.25 8.13
CA PHE A 34 36.79 -11.55 8.77
C PHE A 34 38.24 -12.00 8.65
N ASP A 35 39.08 -11.50 9.59
CA ASP A 35 40.46 -11.94 9.74
C ASP A 35 40.45 -13.18 10.65
N THR A 36 40.22 -14.33 10.07
CA THR A 36 40.32 -15.63 10.76
C THR A 36 41.73 -16.18 10.59
N ARG A 37 42.66 -15.70 11.43
CA ARG A 37 43.84 -16.48 11.76
C ARG A 37 43.50 -17.39 12.95
N LEU A 38 43.16 -18.62 12.65
CA LEU A 38 43.19 -19.71 13.64
C LEU A 38 44.31 -20.68 13.25
N SER A 39 45.49 -20.43 13.82
CA SER A 39 46.46 -21.44 14.07
C SER A 39 46.15 -22.03 15.45
N GLY A 40 45.72 -23.26 15.47
CA GLY A 40 45.40 -23.99 16.69
C GLY A 40 45.15 -25.43 16.34
N ASP A 41 46.20 -26.21 16.38
CA ASP A 41 46.28 -27.64 16.50
C ASP A 41 45.39 -28.06 17.67
N ASP A 42 44.37 -28.89 17.42
CA ASP A 42 43.86 -29.80 18.46
C ASP A 42 42.90 -30.80 17.85
N SER A 43 43.31 -32.06 18.03
CA SER A 43 42.61 -33.30 17.82
C SER A 43 41.11 -33.26 18.15
N LEU A 44 40.29 -33.44 17.11
CA LEU A 44 38.84 -33.59 17.22
C LEU A 44 38.49 -34.99 17.73
N PRO A 45 37.68 -35.15 18.76
CA PRO A 45 37.00 -36.40 18.99
C PRO A 45 35.97 -36.63 17.89
N ASP A 46 36.10 -37.75 17.21
CA ASP A 46 35.15 -38.32 16.25
C ASP A 46 33.80 -38.54 17.00
N ASN A 47 32.91 -37.58 16.88
CA ASN A 47 31.53 -37.71 17.30
C ASN A 47 30.64 -37.77 16.06
N SER A 48 30.62 -38.94 15.41
CA SER A 48 29.69 -39.28 14.34
C SER A 48 28.26 -39.42 14.88
N GLY A 49 27.72 -38.30 15.38
CA GLY A 49 26.31 -38.15 15.60
C GLY A 49 25.67 -37.62 14.32
N ASP A 50 25.11 -38.52 13.52
CA ASP A 50 24.24 -38.21 12.39
C ASP A 50 23.05 -37.40 12.92
N ILE A 51 23.20 -36.07 12.93
CA ILE A 51 22.05 -35.16 13.12
C ILE A 51 21.35 -35.13 11.75
N ALA A 52 20.39 -36.02 11.56
CA ALA A 52 19.48 -35.96 10.44
C ALA A 52 18.61 -34.69 10.62
N VAL A 53 19.05 -33.61 10.00
CA VAL A 53 18.22 -32.39 9.88
C VAL A 53 17.12 -32.73 8.86
N GLN A 54 15.95 -33.11 9.38
CA GLN A 54 14.76 -33.20 8.56
C GLN A 54 14.39 -31.77 8.13
N HIS A 55 14.68 -31.44 6.90
CA HIS A 55 14.10 -30.30 6.25
C HIS A 55 12.60 -30.59 6.05
N ALA A 56 11.78 -30.18 7.02
CA ALA A 56 10.36 -30.05 6.79
C ALA A 56 10.19 -28.83 5.88
N ASP A 57 9.76 -29.05 4.64
CA ASP A 57 9.38 -27.96 3.76
C ASP A 57 8.25 -27.18 4.42
N PRO A 58 8.42 -25.87 4.71
CA PRO A 58 7.37 -25.08 5.34
C PRO A 58 6.19 -24.97 4.36
N GLU A 59 5.07 -25.58 4.67
CA GLU A 59 3.81 -25.35 3.96
C GLU A 59 3.41 -23.88 4.13
N LEU A 60 3.75 -23.06 3.15
CA LEU A 60 3.34 -21.66 3.09
C LEU A 60 1.84 -21.58 2.78
N LYS A 61 1.04 -21.44 3.80
CA LYS A 61 -0.39 -21.16 3.64
C LYS A 61 -0.55 -19.80 2.94
N ARG A 62 -1.23 -19.79 1.79
CA ARG A 62 -1.50 -18.54 1.06
C ARG A 62 -2.35 -17.61 1.94
N PRO A 63 -1.99 -16.32 2.07
CA PRO A 63 -2.79 -15.38 2.82
C PRO A 63 -4.16 -15.19 2.14
N SER A 64 -5.21 -15.00 2.94
CA SER A 64 -6.54 -14.64 2.43
C SER A 64 -6.48 -13.28 1.73
N LEU A 65 -7.19 -13.16 0.62
CA LEU A 65 -7.29 -11.94 -0.16
C LEU A 65 -8.56 -11.17 0.21
N PHE A 66 -8.43 -9.87 0.24
CA PHE A 66 -9.49 -8.93 0.55
C PHE A 66 -9.67 -7.94 -0.59
N GLN A 67 -10.91 -7.62 -0.92
CA GLN A 67 -11.22 -6.59 -1.87
C GLN A 67 -11.59 -5.29 -1.16
N VAL A 68 -11.09 -4.19 -1.72
CA VAL A 68 -11.47 -2.85 -1.27
C VAL A 68 -12.59 -2.36 -2.15
N VAL A 69 -13.71 -2.02 -1.54
CA VAL A 69 -14.96 -1.63 -2.20
C VAL A 69 -15.30 -0.20 -1.84
N LEU A 70 -15.60 0.62 -2.85
CA LEU A 70 -16.10 1.97 -2.68
C LEU A 70 -17.62 1.97 -2.74
N MET A 71 -18.26 2.58 -1.75
CA MET A 71 -19.71 2.69 -1.68
C MET A 71 -20.19 3.94 -2.43
N ASN A 72 -21.37 3.85 -3.06
CA ASN A 72 -21.97 5.02 -3.71
C ASN A 72 -22.40 6.05 -2.67
N ASP A 73 -22.12 7.31 -3.00
CA ASP A 73 -22.61 8.46 -2.27
C ASP A 73 -23.00 9.57 -3.25
N ASP A 74 -24.24 10.07 -3.10
CA ASP A 74 -24.78 11.09 -4.01
C ASP A 74 -24.25 12.50 -3.72
N PHE A 75 -23.62 12.71 -2.56
CA PHE A 75 -23.08 14.01 -2.14
C PHE A 75 -21.63 14.21 -2.54
N THR A 76 -20.92 13.15 -2.92
CA THR A 76 -19.51 13.24 -3.31
C THR A 76 -19.38 13.53 -4.81
N PRO A 77 -18.62 14.57 -5.20
CA PRO A 77 -18.39 14.88 -6.61
C PRO A 77 -17.68 13.73 -7.33
N MET A 78 -18.12 13.40 -8.54
CA MET A 78 -17.51 12.32 -9.35
C MET A 78 -16.03 12.55 -9.61
N GLU A 79 -15.61 13.81 -9.78
CA GLU A 79 -14.20 14.17 -9.98
C GLU A 79 -13.35 13.84 -8.76
N PHE A 80 -13.89 14.01 -7.55
CA PHE A 80 -13.22 13.65 -6.31
C PHE A 80 -13.03 12.13 -6.21
N VAL A 81 -14.03 11.33 -6.58
CA VAL A 81 -13.93 9.87 -6.62
C VAL A 81 -12.83 9.42 -7.59
N VAL A 82 -12.78 10.00 -8.79
CA VAL A 82 -11.72 9.70 -9.78
C VAL A 82 -10.35 10.05 -9.22
N TYR A 83 -10.21 11.22 -8.59
CA TYR A 83 -8.96 11.65 -7.96
C TYR A 83 -8.50 10.68 -6.86
N VAL A 84 -9.40 10.24 -5.99
CA VAL A 84 -9.11 9.26 -4.93
C VAL A 84 -8.62 7.94 -5.53
N LEU A 85 -9.27 7.45 -6.59
CA LEU A 85 -8.87 6.21 -7.27
C LEU A 85 -7.49 6.32 -7.93
N GLU A 86 -7.15 7.46 -8.51
CA GLU A 86 -5.82 7.71 -9.09
C GLU A 86 -4.73 7.77 -8.00
N GLN A 87 -4.97 8.48 -6.89
CA GLN A 87 -3.97 8.72 -5.85
C GLN A 87 -3.72 7.51 -4.95
N PHE A 88 -4.75 6.85 -4.47
CA PHE A 88 -4.62 5.78 -3.48
C PHE A 88 -4.51 4.38 -4.09
N PHE A 89 -5.09 4.18 -5.29
CA PHE A 89 -5.08 2.88 -5.97
C PHE A 89 -4.19 2.85 -7.21
N ALA A 90 -3.51 3.96 -7.53
CA ALA A 90 -2.62 4.09 -8.68
C ALA A 90 -3.27 3.65 -9.99
N MET A 91 -4.55 3.94 -10.16
CA MET A 91 -5.29 3.62 -11.37
C MET A 91 -5.05 4.65 -12.45
N ASN A 92 -5.07 4.21 -13.71
CA ASN A 92 -5.14 5.13 -14.83
C ASN A 92 -6.53 5.81 -14.83
N ARG A 93 -6.58 7.07 -15.28
CA ARG A 93 -7.80 7.89 -15.34
C ARG A 93 -8.97 7.19 -16.03
N GLU A 94 -8.72 6.46 -17.11
CA GLU A 94 -9.76 5.70 -17.82
C GLU A 94 -10.38 4.62 -16.93
N LYS A 95 -9.53 3.85 -16.23
CA LYS A 95 -9.99 2.81 -15.30
C LYS A 95 -10.69 3.42 -14.08
N ALA A 96 -10.16 4.50 -13.53
CA ALA A 96 -10.78 5.22 -12.42
C ALA A 96 -12.19 5.72 -12.80
N THR A 97 -12.35 6.27 -14.00
CA THR A 97 -13.66 6.69 -14.51
C THR A 97 -14.62 5.51 -14.68
N GLN A 98 -14.15 4.36 -15.15
CA GLN A 98 -14.99 3.16 -15.26
C GLN A 98 -15.45 2.65 -13.90
N VAL A 99 -14.54 2.63 -12.91
CA VAL A 99 -14.87 2.23 -11.53
C VAL A 99 -15.88 3.21 -10.93
N MET A 100 -15.66 4.50 -11.08
CA MET A 100 -16.59 5.55 -10.62
C MET A 100 -17.99 5.35 -11.23
N LEU A 101 -18.10 5.11 -12.54
CA LEU A 101 -19.39 4.83 -13.19
C LEU A 101 -20.03 3.55 -12.64
N ASN A 102 -19.24 2.51 -12.34
CA ASN A 102 -19.77 1.29 -11.71
C ASN A 102 -20.30 1.57 -10.29
N VAL A 103 -19.58 2.38 -9.49
CA VAL A 103 -20.05 2.82 -8.17
C VAL A 103 -21.40 3.52 -8.30
N HIS A 104 -21.50 4.47 -9.21
CA HIS A 104 -22.72 5.28 -9.42
C HIS A 104 -23.91 4.43 -9.92
N THR A 105 -23.67 3.45 -10.80
CA THR A 105 -24.75 2.64 -11.39
C THR A 105 -25.15 1.43 -10.56
N LYS A 106 -24.19 0.78 -9.90
CA LYS A 106 -24.38 -0.46 -9.13
C LYS A 106 -24.45 -0.26 -7.63
N GLY A 107 -24.20 0.97 -7.16
CA GLY A 107 -24.16 1.29 -5.74
C GLY A 107 -22.82 0.97 -5.06
N LYS A 108 -21.96 0.14 -5.70
CA LYS A 108 -20.63 -0.20 -5.20
C LYS A 108 -19.66 -0.54 -6.32
N GLY A 109 -18.38 -0.28 -6.11
CA GLY A 109 -17.33 -0.58 -7.07
C GLY A 109 -16.06 -1.10 -6.42
N ILE A 110 -15.47 -2.13 -7.02
CA ILE A 110 -14.24 -2.76 -6.54
C ILE A 110 -13.05 -1.92 -6.99
N CYS A 111 -12.25 -1.44 -6.03
CA CYS A 111 -11.04 -0.67 -6.28
C CYS A 111 -9.82 -1.56 -6.46
N GLY A 112 -9.73 -2.69 -5.78
CA GLY A 112 -8.61 -3.61 -5.91
C GLY A 112 -8.67 -4.74 -4.92
N VAL A 113 -7.76 -5.71 -5.11
CA VAL A 113 -7.62 -6.90 -4.26
C VAL A 113 -6.24 -6.87 -3.64
N TYR A 114 -6.18 -7.00 -2.32
CA TYR A 114 -4.96 -6.88 -1.52
C TYR A 114 -4.95 -7.91 -0.38
N THR A 115 -3.84 -8.02 0.34
CA THR A 115 -3.80 -8.69 1.64
C THR A 115 -4.55 -7.84 2.67
N LYS A 116 -5.00 -8.45 3.75
CA LYS A 116 -5.82 -7.82 4.80
C LYS A 116 -5.24 -6.48 5.26
N ASP A 117 -3.99 -6.47 5.69
CA ASP A 117 -3.34 -5.29 6.26
C ASP A 117 -3.28 -4.12 5.27
N ILE A 118 -2.99 -4.43 3.98
CA ILE A 118 -2.92 -3.42 2.93
C ILE A 118 -4.32 -2.90 2.59
N ALA A 119 -5.32 -3.77 2.53
CA ALA A 119 -6.70 -3.39 2.26
C ALA A 119 -7.24 -2.45 3.34
N GLU A 120 -7.05 -2.81 4.61
CA GLU A 120 -7.47 -1.99 5.76
C GLU A 120 -6.76 -0.63 5.78
N THR A 121 -5.45 -0.61 5.54
CA THR A 121 -4.68 0.64 5.48
C THR A 121 -5.18 1.55 4.36
N LYS A 122 -5.42 1.01 3.17
CA LYS A 122 -5.93 1.79 2.04
C LYS A 122 -7.33 2.34 2.30
N ALA A 123 -8.22 1.51 2.86
CA ALA A 123 -9.57 1.94 3.21
C ALA A 123 -9.56 3.06 4.27
N ALA A 124 -8.73 2.93 5.30
CA ALA A 124 -8.56 3.96 6.33
C ALA A 124 -8.07 5.28 5.73
N LEU A 125 -7.03 5.24 4.90
CA LEU A 125 -6.47 6.43 4.24
C LEU A 125 -7.50 7.14 3.36
N VAL A 126 -8.31 6.39 2.60
CA VAL A 126 -9.38 6.96 1.77
C VAL A 126 -10.46 7.60 2.61
N ASN A 127 -10.89 6.94 3.69
CA ASN A 127 -11.92 7.45 4.58
C ASN A 127 -11.45 8.72 5.32
N ASP A 128 -10.21 8.76 5.78
CA ASP A 128 -9.64 9.94 6.45
C ASP A 128 -9.50 11.11 5.48
N PHE A 129 -9.00 10.85 4.27
CA PHE A 129 -8.90 11.87 3.21
C PHE A 129 -10.28 12.41 2.81
N SER A 130 -11.30 11.56 2.73
CA SER A 130 -12.67 11.96 2.43
C SER A 130 -13.25 12.87 3.54
N ARG A 131 -13.00 12.54 4.80
CA ARG A 131 -13.41 13.38 5.95
C ARG A 131 -12.73 14.75 5.95
N GLU A 132 -11.42 14.78 5.67
CA GLU A 132 -10.66 16.04 5.58
C GLU A 132 -11.22 16.98 4.51
N ASN A 133 -11.71 16.40 3.39
CA ASN A 133 -12.32 17.14 2.30
C ASN A 133 -13.85 17.33 2.46
N GLN A 134 -14.41 16.93 3.60
CA GLN A 134 -15.85 17.05 3.90
C GLN A 134 -16.77 16.28 2.94
N HIS A 135 -16.27 15.18 2.39
CA HIS A 135 -17.04 14.27 1.55
C HIS A 135 -17.42 13.00 2.33
N PRO A 136 -18.68 12.56 2.29
CA PRO A 136 -19.15 11.37 3.02
C PRO A 136 -18.79 10.04 2.32
N LEU A 137 -17.86 10.05 1.37
CA LEU A 137 -17.40 8.88 0.64
C LEU A 137 -16.88 7.81 1.61
N LEU A 138 -17.41 6.59 1.49
CA LEU A 138 -17.06 5.46 2.33
C LEU A 138 -16.37 4.35 1.53
N CYS A 139 -15.29 3.84 2.09
CA CYS A 139 -14.53 2.72 1.57
C CYS A 139 -14.54 1.58 2.58
N GLU A 140 -14.92 0.38 2.14
CA GLU A 140 -15.01 -0.82 2.96
C GLU A 140 -14.10 -1.93 2.45
N VAL A 141 -13.77 -2.88 3.34
CA VAL A 141 -12.96 -4.06 3.03
C VAL A 141 -13.84 -5.29 3.14
N GLU A 142 -13.96 -6.03 2.04
CA GLU A 142 -14.70 -7.29 2.00
C GLU A 142 -13.73 -8.47 1.79
N GLU A 143 -13.94 -9.57 2.49
CA GLU A 143 -13.16 -10.80 2.27
C GLU A 143 -13.62 -11.49 0.99
N ILE A 144 -12.65 -11.84 0.14
CA ILE A 144 -12.96 -12.65 -1.04
C ILE A 144 -13.03 -14.10 -0.57
N GLY A 145 -14.23 -14.66 -0.54
CA GLY A 145 -14.43 -16.08 -0.24
C GLY A 145 -13.61 -16.93 -1.22
N ASN A 146 -12.80 -17.81 -0.68
CA ASN A 146 -12.13 -18.84 -1.48
C ASN A 146 -13.22 -19.89 -1.83
N GLU A 147 -13.92 -19.69 -2.96
CA GLU A 147 -14.68 -20.76 -3.61
C GLU A 147 -13.75 -21.68 -4.39
#